data_9bfb569224933b207f56488bab5ca6fb
#
_entry.id   9bfb569224933b207f56488bab5ca6fb
#
_cell.length_a   1.000
_cell.length_b   1.000
_cell.length_c   1.000
_cell.angle_alpha   90.00
_cell.angle_beta   90.00
_cell.angle_gamma   90.00
#
_symmetry.space_group_name_H-M   'P 1'
#
loop_
_entity.id
_entity.type
_entity.pdbx_description
1 polymer ?
#
loop_
_entity_poly.entity_id
_entity_poly.type
_entity_poly.pdbx_seq_one_letter_code
_entity_poly.pdbx_strand_id
1 'polypeptide(L)'
;LRLKVVELLMLLSRIPQEEGTDLYCSTEQTELAHHLRDHLLTNREGYVSLAQLAEEHGISVSHLQKMFKQVYGVPVYHYIKEYRLEQAAVELVRSAKPITQIAQNAGYDNASKFSEAFRKRYGTTPSQYRTHANGLAKRSRKIRME
;
A
#
# COMPACT_ATOMS: atom_id res chain seq x y z
N LEU A 1 -28.51 -8.63 22.15
CA LEU A 1 -27.18 -8.30 21.60
C LEU A 1 -26.03 -9.02 22.31
N ARG A 2 -26.06 -9.14 23.66
CA ARG A 2 -25.01 -9.78 24.46
C ARG A 2 -24.84 -11.29 24.17
N LEU A 3 -25.93 -12.00 23.87
CA LEU A 3 -25.89 -13.45 23.60
C LEU A 3 -25.13 -13.76 22.31
N LYS A 4 -25.28 -12.96 21.24
CA LYS A 4 -24.59 -13.14 19.96
C LYS A 4 -23.07 -12.92 20.03
N VAL A 5 -22.62 -12.02 20.89
CA VAL A 5 -21.20 -11.76 21.12
C VAL A 5 -20.51 -12.95 21.82
N VAL A 6 -21.18 -13.53 22.81
CA VAL A 6 -20.67 -14.73 23.51
C VAL A 6 -20.64 -15.92 22.57
N GLU A 7 -21.66 -16.10 21.75
CA GLU A 7 -21.73 -17.16 20.74
C GLU A 7 -20.62 -17.01 19.67
N LEU A 8 -20.33 -15.78 19.21
CA LEU A 8 -19.22 -15.48 18.32
C LEU A 8 -17.86 -15.76 18.96
N LEU A 9 -17.68 -15.38 20.22
CA LEU A 9 -16.46 -15.66 20.97
C LEU A 9 -16.25 -17.17 21.19
N MET A 10 -17.31 -17.92 21.44
CA MET A 10 -17.25 -19.39 21.53
C MET A 10 -16.96 -20.05 20.18
N LEU A 11 -17.46 -19.52 19.07
CA LEU A 11 -17.12 -19.98 17.73
C LEU A 11 -15.66 -19.70 17.38
N LEU A 12 -15.14 -18.54 17.74
CA LEU A 12 -13.72 -18.17 17.55
C LEU A 12 -12.78 -19.03 18.41
N SER A 13 -13.20 -19.42 19.62
CA SER A 13 -12.42 -20.32 20.49
C SER A 13 -12.40 -21.79 20.01
N ARG A 14 -13.29 -22.16 19.09
CA ARG A 14 -13.35 -23.51 18.48
C ARG A 14 -12.55 -23.64 17.19
N ILE A 15 -11.94 -22.55 16.70
CA ILE A 15 -11.00 -22.63 15.58
C ILE A 15 -9.80 -23.44 16.11
N PRO A 16 -9.49 -24.61 15.51
CA PRO A 16 -8.34 -25.39 15.93
C PRO A 16 -7.10 -24.49 15.79
N GLN A 17 -6.37 -24.30 16.87
CA GLN A 17 -5.01 -23.77 16.78
C GLN A 17 -4.20 -24.91 16.14
N GLU A 18 -4.01 -24.84 14.84
CA GLU A 18 -3.05 -25.70 14.16
C GLU A 18 -1.68 -25.41 14.75
N GLU A 19 -1.23 -26.30 15.63
CA GLU A 19 0.15 -26.36 16.07
C GLU A 19 1.02 -26.62 14.84
N GLY A 20 1.79 -25.60 14.41
CA GLY A 20 2.85 -25.87 13.44
C GLY A 20 2.92 -25.03 12.19
N THR A 21 2.40 -23.83 12.18
CA THR A 21 2.86 -22.81 11.23
C THR A 21 3.21 -21.56 12.02
N ASP A 22 4.42 -21.03 11.80
CA ASP A 22 4.93 -19.75 12.33
C ASP A 22 4.02 -18.56 11.94
N LEU A 23 2.77 -18.59 12.38
CA LEU A 23 1.75 -17.58 12.10
C LEU A 23 1.85 -16.36 13.03
N TYR A 24 2.62 -16.48 14.10
CA TYR A 24 2.86 -15.38 15.03
C TYR A 24 4.23 -14.77 14.75
N CYS A 25 4.24 -13.66 14.02
CA CYS A 25 5.38 -12.76 14.08
C CYS A 25 5.57 -12.32 15.54
N SER A 26 6.78 -12.44 16.08
CA SER A 26 7.08 -11.86 17.38
C SER A 26 6.82 -10.36 17.35
N THR A 27 6.59 -9.75 18.52
CA THR A 27 6.42 -8.29 18.62
C THR A 27 7.59 -7.55 17.97
N GLU A 28 8.81 -8.02 18.18
CA GLU A 28 10.04 -7.47 17.59
C GLU A 28 10.02 -7.56 16.05
N GLN A 29 9.59 -8.67 15.48
CA GLN A 29 9.48 -8.84 14.03
C GLN A 29 8.40 -7.93 13.44
N THR A 30 7.31 -7.74 14.16
CA THR A 30 6.23 -6.83 13.76
C THR A 30 6.69 -5.37 13.79
N GLU A 31 7.38 -4.95 14.84
CA GLU A 31 7.96 -3.61 14.96
C GLU A 31 9.00 -3.35 13.88
N LEU A 32 9.87 -4.32 13.61
CA LEU A 32 10.84 -4.23 12.53
C LEU A 32 10.16 -4.11 11.16
N ALA A 33 9.10 -4.88 10.89
CA ALA A 33 8.35 -4.78 9.64
C ALA A 33 7.70 -3.40 9.49
N HIS A 34 7.17 -2.81 10.57
CA HIS A 34 6.63 -1.45 10.55
C HIS A 34 7.73 -0.40 10.28
N HIS A 35 8.87 -0.51 10.94
CA HIS A 35 10.01 0.36 10.72
C HIS A 35 10.51 0.31 9.27
N LEU A 36 10.64 -0.89 8.71
CA LEU A 36 11.00 -1.11 7.31
C LEU A 36 10.00 -0.48 6.34
N ARG A 37 8.70 -0.66 6.60
CA ARG A 37 7.64 -0.02 5.80
C ARG A 37 7.81 1.49 5.79
N ASP A 38 7.95 2.10 6.96
CA ASP A 38 8.03 3.56 7.09
C ASP A 38 9.28 4.10 6.40
N HIS A 39 10.41 3.41 6.52
CA HIS A 39 11.64 3.74 5.82
C HIS A 39 11.47 3.67 4.29
N LEU A 40 10.87 2.60 3.78
CA LEU A 40 10.60 2.41 2.34
C LEU A 40 9.62 3.43 1.76
N LEU A 41 8.67 3.93 2.56
CA LEU A 41 7.68 4.90 2.14
C LEU A 41 8.19 6.35 2.22
N THR A 42 9.10 6.64 3.13
CA THR A 42 9.66 7.98 3.35
C THR A 42 10.75 8.33 2.33
N ASN A 43 11.54 7.35 1.92
CA ASN A 43 12.62 7.53 0.93
C ASN A 43 12.07 7.61 -0.50
N ARG A 44 11.68 8.83 -0.90
CA ARG A 44 11.17 9.12 -2.25
C ARG A 44 12.27 9.19 -3.32
N GLU A 45 13.51 9.52 -2.94
CA GLU A 45 14.59 9.87 -3.88
C GLU A 45 15.64 8.77 -4.07
N GLY A 46 15.57 7.68 -3.31
CA GLY A 46 16.53 6.59 -3.41
C GLY A 46 15.85 5.24 -3.44
N TYR A 47 16.28 4.39 -4.36
CA TYR A 47 16.05 2.95 -4.22
C TYR A 47 16.82 2.50 -2.98
N VAL A 48 16.19 2.56 -1.80
CA VAL A 48 16.76 1.86 -0.65
C VAL A 48 16.75 0.39 -1.03
N SER A 49 17.92 -0.14 -1.25
CA SER A 49 18.08 -1.55 -1.59
C SER A 49 17.60 -2.36 -0.38
N LEU A 50 16.73 -3.35 -0.63
CA LEU A 50 16.37 -4.31 0.42
C LEU A 50 17.60 -4.98 1.04
N ALA A 51 18.72 -5.05 0.28
CA ALA A 51 19.99 -5.57 0.76
C ALA A 51 20.60 -4.65 1.83
N GLN A 52 20.59 -3.33 1.62
CA GLN A 52 21.07 -2.36 2.61
C GLN A 52 20.24 -2.42 3.89
N LEU A 53 18.90 -2.43 3.77
CA LEU A 53 18.02 -2.54 4.94
C LEU A 53 18.22 -3.86 5.70
N ALA A 54 18.42 -4.95 5.00
CA ALA A 54 18.69 -6.24 5.62
C ALA A 54 20.04 -6.23 6.36
N GLU A 55 21.07 -5.62 5.76
CA GLU A 55 22.40 -5.45 6.36
C GLU A 55 22.35 -4.56 7.62
N GLU A 56 21.66 -3.42 7.57
CA GLU A 56 21.47 -2.51 8.72
C GLU A 56 20.83 -3.19 9.93
N HIS A 57 19.96 -4.17 9.67
CA HIS A 57 19.28 -4.93 10.72
C HIS A 57 19.88 -6.32 11.00
N GLY A 58 21.02 -6.64 10.39
CA GLY A 58 21.74 -7.91 10.62
C GLY A 58 20.96 -9.15 10.19
N ILE A 59 20.03 -9.04 9.22
CA ILE A 59 19.21 -10.14 8.72
C ILE A 59 19.45 -10.36 7.23
N SER A 60 19.10 -11.55 6.72
CA SER A 60 19.13 -11.81 5.28
C SER A 60 17.94 -11.15 4.57
N VAL A 61 18.13 -10.82 3.28
CA VAL A 61 17.04 -10.30 2.42
C VAL A 61 15.86 -11.26 2.37
N SER A 62 16.12 -12.56 2.35
CA SER A 62 15.07 -13.58 2.34
C SER A 62 14.26 -13.58 3.64
N HIS A 63 14.94 -13.41 4.78
CA HIS A 63 14.27 -13.29 6.07
C HIS A 63 13.40 -12.02 6.14
N LEU A 64 13.94 -10.88 5.69
CA LEU A 64 13.22 -9.62 5.60
C LEU A 64 11.95 -9.74 4.75
N GLN A 65 12.06 -10.35 3.56
CA GLN A 65 10.90 -10.55 2.67
C GLN A 65 9.84 -11.48 3.27
N LYS A 66 10.27 -12.57 3.92
CA LYS A 66 9.37 -13.52 4.59
C LYS A 66 8.62 -12.83 5.73
N MET A 67 9.34 -12.15 6.61
CA MET A 67 8.81 -11.41 7.75
C MET A 67 7.82 -10.34 7.30
N PHE A 68 8.19 -9.52 6.31
CA PHE A 68 7.31 -8.47 5.77
C PHE A 68 6.02 -9.06 5.20
N LYS A 69 6.12 -10.17 4.46
CA LYS A 69 4.95 -10.87 3.93
C LYS A 69 4.07 -11.46 5.02
N GLN A 70 4.64 -11.96 6.13
CA GLN A 70 3.87 -12.45 7.28
C GLN A 70 3.07 -11.33 7.92
N VAL A 71 3.67 -10.13 8.11
CA VAL A 71 3.00 -8.98 8.76
C VAL A 71 1.97 -8.32 7.85
N TYR A 72 2.31 -8.11 6.57
CA TYR A 72 1.45 -7.34 5.64
C TYR A 72 0.65 -8.20 4.66
N GLY A 73 0.83 -9.51 4.66
CA GLY A 73 0.11 -10.44 3.77
C GLY A 73 0.60 -10.44 2.32
N VAL A 74 1.46 -9.48 1.93
CA VAL A 74 1.93 -9.30 0.55
C VAL A 74 3.44 -9.06 0.50
N PRO A 75 4.11 -9.41 -0.62
CA PRO A 75 5.54 -9.12 -0.79
C PRO A 75 5.84 -7.63 -0.74
N VAL A 76 7.03 -7.26 -0.24
CA VAL A 76 7.50 -5.86 -0.09
C VAL A 76 7.30 -5.04 -1.37
N TYR A 77 7.76 -5.55 -2.51
CA TYR A 77 7.66 -4.83 -3.79
C TYR A 77 6.21 -4.60 -4.22
N HIS A 78 5.32 -5.54 -3.94
CA HIS A 78 3.90 -5.37 -4.24
C HIS A 78 3.29 -4.28 -3.37
N TYR A 79 3.59 -4.30 -2.08
CA TYR A 79 3.14 -3.28 -1.12
C TYR A 79 3.56 -1.88 -1.52
N ILE A 80 4.86 -1.68 -1.83
CA ILE A 80 5.39 -0.38 -2.27
C ILE A 80 4.73 0.09 -3.56
N LYS A 81 4.56 -0.80 -4.53
CA LYS A 81 3.93 -0.48 -5.81
C LYS A 81 2.49 -0.01 -5.63
N GLU A 82 1.70 -0.73 -4.84
CA GLU A 82 0.31 -0.36 -4.54
C GLU A 82 0.24 0.99 -3.82
N TYR A 83 1.07 1.20 -2.80
CA TYR A 83 1.15 2.47 -2.09
C TYR A 83 1.49 3.65 -3.02
N ARG A 84 2.47 3.48 -3.90
CA ARG A 84 2.86 4.53 -4.87
C ARG A 84 1.73 4.86 -5.85
N LEU A 85 0.95 3.86 -6.28
CA LEU A 85 -0.24 4.08 -7.09
C LEU A 85 -1.33 4.84 -6.33
N GLU A 86 -1.51 4.57 -5.05
CA GLU A 86 -2.45 5.32 -4.20
C GLU A 86 -2.02 6.78 -4.04
N GLN A 87 -0.75 7.04 -3.77
CA GLN A 87 -0.22 8.42 -3.71
C GLN A 87 -0.38 9.14 -5.05
N ALA A 88 -0.15 8.45 -6.17
CA ALA A 88 -0.37 8.99 -7.50
C ALA A 88 -1.85 9.34 -7.75
N ALA A 89 -2.79 8.51 -7.29
CA ALA A 89 -4.22 8.79 -7.39
C ALA A 89 -4.61 10.06 -6.60
N VAL A 90 -4.08 10.23 -5.40
CA VAL A 90 -4.26 11.46 -4.60
C VAL A 90 -3.67 12.68 -5.31
N GLU A 91 -2.46 12.55 -5.87
CA GLU A 91 -1.76 13.64 -6.57
C GLU A 91 -2.49 14.04 -7.85
N LEU A 92 -3.06 13.08 -8.59
CA LEU A 92 -3.89 13.33 -9.78
C LEU A 92 -5.09 14.25 -9.48
N VAL A 93 -5.69 14.10 -8.29
CA VAL A 93 -6.85 14.89 -7.88
C VAL A 93 -6.45 16.26 -7.31
N ARG A 94 -5.34 16.31 -6.55
CA ARG A 94 -4.94 17.50 -5.79
C ARG A 94 -4.04 18.46 -6.55
N SER A 95 -3.41 18.02 -7.63
CA SER A 95 -2.44 18.81 -8.38
C SER A 95 -2.76 18.87 -9.88
N ALA A 96 -2.29 19.94 -10.52
CA ALA A 96 -2.31 20.10 -11.98
C ALA A 96 -1.05 19.56 -12.66
N LYS A 97 -0.18 18.84 -11.94
CA LYS A 97 1.07 18.29 -12.48
C LYS A 97 0.82 17.41 -13.70
N PRO A 98 1.73 17.42 -14.68
CA PRO A 98 1.65 16.49 -15.81
C PRO A 98 1.61 15.03 -15.34
N ILE A 99 0.86 14.19 -16.04
CA ILE A 99 0.76 12.75 -15.71
C ILE A 99 2.13 12.07 -15.78
N THR A 100 2.99 12.51 -16.71
CA THR A 100 4.37 12.04 -16.82
C THR A 100 5.18 12.28 -15.55
N GLN A 101 5.05 13.45 -14.93
CA GLN A 101 5.72 13.78 -13.68
C GLN A 101 5.17 12.95 -12.50
N ILE A 102 3.85 12.76 -12.45
CA ILE A 102 3.23 11.90 -11.42
C ILE A 102 3.68 10.45 -11.59
N ALA A 103 3.81 9.96 -12.83
CA ALA A 103 4.34 8.64 -13.12
C ALA A 103 5.78 8.48 -12.62
N GLN A 104 6.65 9.46 -12.88
CA GLN A 104 8.03 9.49 -12.38
C GLN A 104 8.08 9.50 -10.85
N ASN A 105 7.27 10.33 -10.18
CA ASN A 105 7.16 10.37 -8.73
C ASN A 105 6.68 9.02 -8.14
N ALA A 106 5.87 8.29 -8.88
CA ALA A 106 5.42 6.95 -8.53
C ALA A 106 6.45 5.83 -8.84
N GLY A 107 7.63 6.21 -9.35
CA GLY A 107 8.73 5.28 -9.66
C GLY A 107 8.57 4.56 -11.00
N TYR A 108 7.85 5.15 -11.95
CA TYR A 108 7.71 4.62 -13.30
C TYR A 108 8.54 5.45 -14.30
N ASP A 109 9.50 4.81 -14.96
CA ASP A 109 10.31 5.44 -16.01
C ASP A 109 9.49 5.75 -17.26
N ASN A 110 8.33 5.11 -17.42
CA ASN A 110 7.49 5.22 -18.62
C ASN A 110 6.03 5.44 -18.21
N ALA A 111 5.46 6.56 -18.72
CA ALA A 111 4.07 6.92 -18.46
C ALA A 111 3.05 5.90 -18.99
N SER A 112 3.39 5.12 -20.02
CA SER A 112 2.53 4.07 -20.55
C SER A 112 2.41 2.91 -19.55
N LYS A 113 3.55 2.45 -18.98
CA LYS A 113 3.56 1.42 -17.93
C LYS A 113 2.82 1.88 -16.68
N PHE A 114 2.97 3.15 -16.31
CA PHE A 114 2.19 3.75 -15.22
C PHE A 114 0.70 3.69 -15.50
N SER A 115 0.28 4.14 -16.70
CA SER A 115 -1.13 4.19 -17.10
C SER A 115 -1.76 2.80 -17.14
N GLU A 116 -1.02 1.79 -17.58
CA GLU A 116 -1.46 0.39 -17.56
C GLU A 116 -1.64 -0.13 -16.13
N ALA A 117 -0.64 0.07 -15.27
CA ALA A 117 -0.70 -0.33 -13.86
C ALA A 117 -1.83 0.38 -13.12
N PHE A 118 -2.01 1.68 -13.37
CA PHE A 118 -3.08 2.49 -12.81
C PHE A 118 -4.46 2.01 -13.27
N ARG A 119 -4.62 1.73 -14.56
CA ARG A 119 -5.87 1.19 -15.12
C ARG A 119 -6.18 -0.19 -14.55
N LYS A 120 -5.18 -1.05 -14.35
CA LYS A 120 -5.37 -2.35 -13.72
C LYS A 120 -5.88 -2.22 -12.29
N ARG A 121 -5.43 -1.22 -11.55
CA ARG A 121 -5.80 -0.98 -10.14
C ARG A 121 -7.15 -0.27 -9.99
N TYR A 122 -7.41 0.76 -10.80
CA TYR A 122 -8.55 1.68 -10.65
C TYR A 122 -9.61 1.55 -11.75
N GLY A 123 -9.42 0.68 -12.74
CA GLY A 123 -10.37 0.48 -13.85
C GLY A 123 -10.37 1.58 -14.90
N THR A 124 -9.68 2.71 -14.68
CA THR A 124 -9.64 3.87 -15.56
C THR A 124 -8.21 4.37 -15.77
N THR A 125 -7.97 5.13 -16.86
CA THR A 125 -6.67 5.77 -17.06
C THR A 125 -6.47 6.95 -16.09
N PRO A 126 -5.21 7.33 -15.78
CA PRO A 126 -4.92 8.48 -14.92
C PRO A 126 -5.61 9.79 -15.39
N SER A 127 -5.68 10.01 -16.70
CA SER A 127 -6.33 11.18 -17.28
C SER A 127 -7.85 11.18 -17.02
N GLN A 128 -8.50 10.05 -17.26
CA GLN A 128 -9.94 9.91 -16.99
C GLN A 128 -10.24 10.04 -15.50
N TYR A 129 -9.41 9.45 -14.64
CA TYR A 129 -9.54 9.55 -13.18
C TYR A 129 -9.50 11.00 -12.71
N ARG A 130 -8.53 11.80 -13.20
CA ARG A 130 -8.43 13.25 -12.95
C ARG A 130 -9.67 14.01 -13.41
N THR A 131 -10.13 13.74 -14.62
CA THR A 131 -11.30 14.42 -15.19
C THR A 131 -12.57 14.16 -14.40
N HIS A 132 -12.80 12.92 -14.01
CA HIS A 132 -13.95 12.53 -13.20
C HIS A 132 -13.92 13.20 -11.81
N ALA A 133 -12.79 13.20 -11.14
CA ALA A 133 -12.63 13.84 -9.83
C ALA A 133 -12.89 15.36 -9.90
N ASN A 134 -12.36 16.04 -10.92
CA ASN A 134 -12.58 17.47 -11.14
C ASN A 134 -14.05 17.78 -11.49
N GLY A 135 -14.72 16.90 -12.21
CA GLY A 135 -16.14 17.03 -12.52
C GLY A 135 -17.03 16.96 -11.28
N LEU A 136 -16.73 16.03 -10.37
CA LEU A 136 -17.44 15.90 -9.10
C LEU A 136 -17.22 17.13 -8.20
N ALA A 137 -15.98 17.62 -8.11
CA ALA A 137 -15.64 18.81 -7.32
C ALA A 137 -16.36 20.07 -7.81
N LYS A 138 -16.51 20.24 -9.12
CA LYS A 138 -17.27 21.35 -9.73
C LYS A 138 -18.76 21.25 -9.41
N ARG A 139 -19.35 20.07 -9.49
CA ARG A 139 -20.78 19.85 -9.15
C ARG A 139 -21.06 20.15 -7.67
N SER A 140 -20.21 19.69 -6.77
CA SER A 140 -20.36 19.93 -5.32
C SER A 140 -20.26 21.41 -4.94
N ARG A 141 -19.41 22.19 -5.65
CA ARG A 141 -19.33 23.65 -5.47
C ARG A 141 -20.59 24.37 -5.93
N LYS A 142 -21.17 23.95 -7.05
CA LYS A 142 -22.38 24.56 -7.61
C LYS A 142 -23.57 24.39 -6.67
N ILE A 143 -23.77 23.20 -6.11
CA ILE A 143 -24.87 22.90 -5.16
C ILE A 143 -24.75 23.71 -3.86
N ARG A 144 -23.53 24.09 -3.44
CA ARG A 144 -23.31 24.85 -2.20
C ARG A 144 -23.52 26.36 -2.37
N MET A 145 -23.62 26.84 -3.60
CA MET A 145 -23.80 28.27 -3.94
C MET A 145 -25.25 28.62 -4.35
N GLU A 146 -26.11 27.61 -4.49
CA GLU A 146 -27.56 27.71 -4.67
C GLU A 146 -28.28 27.52 -3.34
#